data_97c2ad76de2db208afbc7e8f520173ce
#
_entry.id   97c2ad76de2db208afbc7e8f520173ce
#
_cell.length_a   1.000
_cell.length_b   1.000
_cell.length_c   1.000
_cell.angle_alpha   90.00
_cell.angle_beta   90.00
_cell.angle_gamma   90.00
#
_symmetry.space_group_name_H-M   'P 1'
#
loop_
_entity.id
_entity.type
_entity.pdbx_description
1 polymer ?
#
loop_
_entity_poly.entity_id
_entity_poly.type
_entity_poly.pdbx_seq_one_letter_code
_entity_poly.pdbx_strand_id
1 'polypeptide(L)'
;TLSQIERNGLRINLDTLADIRKQYEEEMQELEVRLLQLAREAMGDTPVNLSSPDDRSVLLYSRKVRDKKTWARTFNLGHEMRGSTMKPKQRVRMSAAEFKGTVRRQTDVVYKTRGEQCPRCSGEGRTRALRKDGTPGKAIRICKPCGGAGVLYVPTGQVAGFKIVPRTTWDTASAGFRTDKVTLEERLDELRGDAREFVSAYTRYNALKTYINTFVEG
;
A
#
# COMPACT_ATOMS: atom_id res chain seq x y z
N THR A 1 -35.17 -28.57 10.73
CA THR A 1 -35.60 -27.46 9.85
C THR A 1 -34.80 -26.19 10.18
N LEU A 2 -34.67 -25.27 9.25
CA LEU A 2 -33.97 -23.96 9.46
C LEU A 2 -34.47 -23.26 10.72
N SER A 3 -35.78 -23.27 10.99
CA SER A 3 -36.38 -22.63 12.18
C SER A 3 -35.95 -23.26 13.52
N GLN A 4 -35.53 -24.52 13.53
CA GLN A 4 -34.99 -25.18 14.73
C GLN A 4 -33.53 -24.75 14.97
N ILE A 5 -32.75 -24.57 13.90
CA ILE A 5 -31.38 -24.06 13.98
C ILE A 5 -31.40 -22.61 14.48
N GLU A 6 -32.29 -21.78 13.98
CA GLU A 6 -32.49 -20.40 14.43
C GLU A 6 -32.89 -20.29 15.91
N ARG A 7 -33.73 -21.25 16.40
CA ARG A 7 -34.12 -21.29 17.83
C ARG A 7 -33.00 -21.81 18.75
N ASN A 8 -32.27 -22.82 18.31
CA ASN A 8 -31.28 -23.50 19.16
C ASN A 8 -29.88 -22.90 19.07
N GLY A 9 -29.63 -22.05 18.07
CA GLY A 9 -28.30 -21.48 17.79
C GLY A 9 -27.31 -22.55 17.31
N LEU A 10 -26.13 -22.10 16.96
CA LEU A 10 -24.97 -22.95 16.67
C LEU A 10 -24.08 -22.99 17.92
N ARG A 11 -23.79 -24.20 18.39
CA ARG A 11 -22.84 -24.38 19.50
C ARG A 11 -21.43 -24.28 18.96
N ILE A 12 -20.71 -23.21 19.31
CA ILE A 12 -19.33 -23.01 18.94
C ILE A 12 -18.46 -23.67 19.99
N ASN A 13 -17.48 -24.47 19.57
CA ASN A 13 -16.44 -25.00 20.44
C ASN A 13 -15.36 -23.91 20.62
N LEU A 14 -15.30 -23.32 21.80
CA LEU A 14 -14.37 -22.22 22.12
C LEU A 14 -12.91 -22.67 22.08
N ASP A 15 -12.60 -23.90 22.46
CA ASP A 15 -11.22 -24.41 22.42
C ASP A 15 -10.73 -24.53 20.97
N THR A 16 -11.57 -25.11 20.09
CA THR A 16 -11.27 -25.18 18.65
C THR A 16 -11.13 -23.79 18.05
N LEU A 17 -11.94 -22.82 18.47
CA LEU A 17 -11.84 -21.44 18.00
C LEU A 17 -10.53 -20.79 18.43
N ALA A 18 -10.07 -21.03 19.69
CA ALA A 18 -8.80 -20.54 20.19
C ALA A 18 -7.61 -21.16 19.43
N ASP A 19 -7.66 -22.47 19.13
CA ASP A 19 -6.62 -23.13 18.34
C ASP A 19 -6.54 -22.59 16.91
N ILE A 20 -7.68 -22.40 16.25
CA ILE A 20 -7.73 -21.80 14.90
C ILE A 20 -7.20 -20.36 14.92
N ARG A 21 -7.56 -19.58 15.94
CA ARG A 21 -7.05 -18.22 16.12
C ARG A 21 -5.53 -18.22 16.18
N LYS A 22 -4.95 -19.05 17.03
CA LYS A 22 -3.51 -19.17 17.21
C LYS A 22 -2.82 -19.53 15.87
N GLN A 23 -3.33 -20.53 15.17
CA GLN A 23 -2.80 -20.91 13.85
C GLN A 23 -2.84 -19.76 12.83
N TYR A 24 -3.94 -19.01 12.80
CA TYR A 24 -4.06 -17.87 11.87
C TYR A 24 -3.16 -16.70 12.26
N GLU A 25 -2.95 -16.44 13.55
CA GLU A 25 -2.03 -15.42 14.02
C GLU A 25 -0.58 -15.79 13.68
N GLU A 26 -0.18 -17.04 13.86
CA GLU A 26 1.15 -17.56 13.50
C GLU A 26 1.38 -17.44 11.97
N GLU A 27 0.45 -17.93 11.14
CA GLU A 27 0.53 -17.81 9.69
C GLU A 27 0.58 -16.36 9.24
N MET A 28 -0.20 -15.48 9.88
CA MET A 28 -0.23 -14.05 9.55
C MET A 28 1.11 -13.37 9.86
N GLN A 29 1.78 -13.73 10.95
CA GLN A 29 3.10 -13.22 11.30
C GLN A 29 4.17 -13.67 10.29
N GLU A 30 4.16 -14.94 9.89
CA GLU A 30 5.07 -15.46 8.86
C GLU A 30 4.88 -14.74 7.53
N LEU A 31 3.63 -14.57 7.10
CA LEU A 31 3.30 -13.83 5.88
C LEU A 31 3.73 -12.36 5.95
N GLU A 32 3.57 -11.71 7.10
CA GLU A 32 3.99 -10.31 7.28
C GLU A 32 5.49 -10.15 7.14
N VAL A 33 6.27 -11.01 7.78
CA VAL A 33 7.74 -11.03 7.65
C VAL A 33 8.15 -11.22 6.18
N ARG A 34 7.52 -12.18 5.49
CA ARG A 34 7.82 -12.46 4.09
C ARG A 34 7.44 -11.30 3.16
N LEU A 35 6.28 -10.70 3.38
CA LEU A 35 5.82 -9.52 2.63
C LEU A 35 6.77 -8.33 2.80
N LEU A 36 7.23 -8.06 4.02
CA LEU A 36 8.17 -6.97 4.29
C LEU A 36 9.54 -7.24 3.64
N GLN A 37 9.99 -8.49 3.65
CA GLN A 37 11.21 -8.89 2.96
C GLN A 37 11.12 -8.64 1.45
N LEU A 38 10.07 -9.15 0.78
CA LEU A 38 9.83 -8.93 -0.65
C LEU A 38 9.69 -7.44 -0.99
N ALA A 39 9.00 -6.68 -0.15
CA ALA A 39 8.87 -5.24 -0.33
C ALA A 39 10.23 -4.52 -0.23
N ARG A 40 11.09 -4.91 0.73
CA ARG A 40 12.44 -4.36 0.88
C ARG A 40 13.33 -4.71 -0.32
N GLU A 41 13.29 -5.95 -0.78
CA GLU A 41 14.04 -6.37 -1.98
C GLU A 41 13.60 -5.58 -3.22
N ALA A 42 12.29 -5.28 -3.33
CA ALA A 42 11.74 -4.52 -4.45
C ALA A 42 11.98 -3.02 -4.37
N MET A 43 11.91 -2.40 -3.18
CA MET A 43 11.96 -0.94 -2.99
C MET A 43 13.31 -0.42 -2.51
N GLY A 44 14.18 -1.30 -2.00
CA GLY A 44 15.37 -0.91 -1.26
C GLY A 44 15.03 -0.52 0.19
N ASP A 45 15.75 0.46 0.73
CA ASP A 45 15.62 0.83 2.14
C ASP A 45 14.42 1.75 2.44
N THR A 46 13.69 2.23 1.41
CA THR A 46 12.46 3.01 1.67
C THR A 46 11.42 2.16 2.40
N PRO A 47 10.96 2.58 3.58
CA PRO A 47 9.89 1.88 4.29
C PRO A 47 8.61 1.83 3.46
N VAL A 48 7.95 0.68 3.43
CA VAL A 48 6.67 0.48 2.74
C VAL A 48 5.59 0.16 3.76
N ASN A 49 4.54 0.96 3.78
CA ASN A 49 3.37 0.68 4.59
C ASN A 49 2.37 -0.16 3.79
N LEU A 50 2.32 -1.46 4.05
CA LEU A 50 1.40 -2.38 3.37
C LEU A 50 -0.08 -2.09 3.62
N SER A 51 -0.42 -1.32 4.65
CA SER A 51 -1.80 -0.86 4.90
C SER A 51 -2.16 0.35 4.04
N SER A 52 -1.17 1.09 3.50
CA SER A 52 -1.39 2.24 2.63
C SER A 52 -1.67 1.80 1.19
N PRO A 53 -2.84 2.13 0.60
CA PRO A 53 -3.10 1.87 -0.82
C PRO A 53 -2.09 2.55 -1.75
N ASP A 54 -1.59 3.72 -1.37
CA ASP A 54 -0.60 4.47 -2.15
C ASP A 54 0.74 3.74 -2.20
N ASP A 55 1.24 3.27 -1.06
CA ASP A 55 2.52 2.57 -0.98
C ASP A 55 2.46 1.24 -1.72
N ARG A 56 1.33 0.50 -1.55
CA ARG A 56 1.08 -0.72 -2.33
C ARG A 56 1.03 -0.45 -3.83
N SER A 57 0.38 0.64 -4.25
CA SER A 57 0.33 1.02 -5.65
C SER A 57 1.73 1.30 -6.21
N VAL A 58 2.58 2.00 -5.46
CA VAL A 58 3.96 2.26 -5.85
C VAL A 58 4.77 0.97 -5.91
N LEU A 59 4.64 0.10 -4.91
CA LEU A 59 5.33 -1.20 -4.86
C LEU A 59 4.96 -2.11 -6.03
N LEU A 60 3.67 -2.20 -6.36
CA LEU A 60 3.19 -3.08 -7.43
C LEU A 60 3.52 -2.54 -8.83
N TYR A 61 3.22 -1.27 -9.08
CA TYR A 61 3.26 -0.68 -10.42
C TYR A 61 4.53 0.14 -10.69
N SER A 62 5.41 0.32 -9.72
CA SER A 62 6.68 1.07 -9.85
C SER A 62 6.51 2.53 -10.28
N ARG A 63 5.33 3.08 -10.03
CA ARG A 63 4.95 4.42 -10.44
C ARG A 63 4.19 5.14 -9.36
N LYS A 64 4.47 6.45 -9.24
CA LYS A 64 3.78 7.35 -8.31
C LYS A 64 3.00 8.41 -9.11
N VAL A 65 1.72 8.58 -8.80
CA VAL A 65 0.89 9.62 -9.41
C VAL A 65 1.36 11.00 -8.96
N ARG A 66 1.58 11.93 -9.89
CA ARG A 66 2.06 13.29 -9.62
C ARG A 66 1.01 14.12 -8.90
N ASP A 67 -0.20 14.13 -9.43
CA ASP A 67 -1.33 14.87 -8.83
C ASP A 67 -2.60 14.02 -8.87
N LYS A 68 -3.06 13.61 -7.69
CA LYS A 68 -4.25 12.77 -7.51
C LYS A 68 -5.52 13.41 -8.05
N LYS A 69 -5.66 14.74 -7.97
CA LYS A 69 -6.85 15.45 -8.47
C LYS A 69 -6.92 15.41 -10.00
N THR A 70 -5.81 15.71 -10.66
CA THR A 70 -5.71 15.63 -12.13
C THR A 70 -5.90 14.19 -12.59
N TRP A 71 -5.29 13.22 -11.90
CA TRP A 71 -5.47 11.79 -12.16
C TRP A 71 -6.94 11.36 -12.10
N ALA A 72 -7.61 11.65 -10.98
CA ALA A 72 -9.01 11.30 -10.79
C ALA A 72 -9.93 11.95 -11.84
N ARG A 73 -9.67 13.21 -12.21
CA ARG A 73 -10.41 13.92 -13.23
C ARG A 73 -10.19 13.34 -14.62
N THR A 74 -8.95 13.00 -14.98
CA THR A 74 -8.60 12.44 -16.29
C THR A 74 -9.33 11.13 -16.57
N PHE A 75 -9.51 10.28 -15.57
CA PHE A 75 -10.21 9.00 -15.71
C PHE A 75 -11.67 9.07 -15.26
N ASN A 76 -12.19 10.26 -14.95
CA ASN A 76 -13.54 10.46 -14.42
C ASN A 76 -13.87 9.55 -13.23
N LEU A 77 -12.92 9.48 -12.30
CA LEU A 77 -13.03 8.69 -11.07
C LEU A 77 -13.65 9.52 -9.95
N GLY A 78 -14.33 8.85 -9.03
CA GLY A 78 -14.99 9.48 -7.88
C GLY A 78 -16.47 9.17 -7.84
N HIS A 79 -17.24 10.03 -7.16
CA HIS A 79 -18.65 9.86 -6.93
C HIS A 79 -19.42 11.14 -7.25
N GLU A 80 -20.64 10.99 -7.77
CA GLU A 80 -21.60 12.07 -7.92
C GLU A 80 -22.70 11.91 -6.88
N MET A 81 -23.02 13.01 -6.22
CA MET A 81 -24.20 13.07 -5.36
C MET A 81 -25.45 13.31 -6.20
N ARG A 82 -26.40 12.39 -6.12
CA ARG A 82 -27.76 12.60 -6.62
C ARG A 82 -28.73 12.35 -5.47
N GLY A 83 -29.33 13.38 -4.95
CA GLY A 83 -30.15 13.28 -3.78
C GLY A 83 -29.31 12.84 -2.57
N SER A 84 -29.72 11.76 -1.88
CA SER A 84 -29.03 11.19 -0.73
C SER A 84 -28.02 10.06 -1.08
N THR A 85 -27.87 9.70 -2.38
CA THR A 85 -27.05 8.58 -2.79
C THR A 85 -25.85 8.99 -3.63
N MET A 86 -24.65 8.54 -3.25
CA MET A 86 -23.43 8.66 -4.04
C MET A 86 -23.40 7.59 -5.13
N LYS A 87 -23.27 8.00 -6.39
CA LYS A 87 -23.09 7.06 -7.51
C LYS A 87 -21.68 7.18 -8.06
N PRO A 88 -21.03 6.05 -8.39
CA PRO A 88 -19.72 6.09 -9.03
C PRO A 88 -19.84 6.76 -10.40
N LYS A 89 -18.87 7.62 -10.73
CA LYS A 89 -18.78 8.21 -12.06
C LYS A 89 -18.43 7.14 -13.10
N GLN A 90 -18.97 7.31 -14.30
CA GLN A 90 -18.60 6.44 -15.41
C GLN A 90 -17.14 6.72 -15.81
N ARG A 91 -16.34 5.66 -15.91
CA ARG A 91 -14.94 5.77 -16.32
C ARG A 91 -14.81 6.17 -17.78
N VAL A 92 -13.81 6.98 -18.06
CA VAL A 92 -13.44 7.32 -19.43
C VAL A 92 -12.89 6.08 -20.12
N ARG A 93 -13.42 5.78 -21.31
CA ARG A 93 -12.88 4.72 -22.16
C ARG A 93 -11.70 5.26 -22.96
N MET A 94 -10.59 4.60 -22.89
CA MET A 94 -9.37 4.92 -23.62
C MET A 94 -8.88 3.71 -24.38
N SER A 95 -8.23 3.91 -25.51
CA SER A 95 -7.42 2.88 -26.15
C SER A 95 -6.21 2.55 -25.26
N ALA A 96 -5.61 1.38 -25.47
CA ALA A 96 -4.42 0.99 -24.72
C ALA A 96 -3.24 1.95 -24.90
N ALA A 97 -3.10 2.52 -26.11
CA ALA A 97 -2.06 3.50 -26.42
C ALA A 97 -2.26 4.83 -25.69
N GLU A 98 -3.49 5.35 -25.70
CA GLU A 98 -3.85 6.58 -24.96
C GLU A 98 -3.68 6.41 -23.47
N PHE A 99 -4.12 5.28 -22.92
CA PHE A 99 -3.95 4.95 -21.52
C PHE A 99 -2.46 4.92 -21.12
N LYS A 100 -1.62 4.19 -21.89
CA LYS A 100 -0.18 4.14 -21.68
C LYS A 100 0.47 5.53 -21.75
N GLY A 101 0.08 6.35 -22.73
CA GLY A 101 0.53 7.74 -22.87
C GLY A 101 0.12 8.60 -21.68
N THR A 102 -1.10 8.45 -21.19
CA THR A 102 -1.64 9.19 -20.04
C THR A 102 -0.93 8.79 -18.74
N VAL A 103 -0.72 7.51 -18.51
CA VAL A 103 0.06 7.00 -17.38
C VAL A 103 1.47 7.58 -17.41
N ARG A 104 2.15 7.55 -18.54
CA ARG A 104 3.50 8.11 -18.70
C ARG A 104 3.57 9.62 -18.36
N ARG A 105 2.57 10.39 -18.78
CA ARG A 105 2.51 11.85 -18.53
C ARG A 105 2.17 12.20 -17.08
N GLN A 106 1.33 11.42 -16.42
CA GLN A 106 0.78 11.76 -15.10
C GLN A 106 1.45 11.01 -13.93
N THR A 107 2.40 10.15 -14.20
CA THR A 107 3.13 9.42 -13.16
C THR A 107 4.63 9.55 -13.32
N ASP A 108 5.34 9.46 -12.19
CA ASP A 108 6.79 9.35 -12.14
C ASP A 108 7.19 7.89 -11.87
N VAL A 109 8.30 7.47 -12.48
CA VAL A 109 8.93 6.19 -12.15
C VAL A 109 9.59 6.30 -10.78
N VAL A 110 9.40 5.30 -9.95
CA VAL A 110 10.03 5.24 -8.63
C VAL A 110 11.29 4.37 -8.72
N TYR A 111 12.35 4.82 -8.05
CA TYR A 111 13.63 4.12 -8.02
C TYR A 111 13.88 3.51 -6.65
N LYS A 112 14.59 2.38 -6.62
CA LYS A 112 15.09 1.80 -5.36
C LYS A 112 15.96 2.82 -4.64
N THR A 113 15.91 2.80 -3.33
CA THR A 113 16.70 3.73 -2.52
C THR A 113 17.65 3.00 -1.61
N ARG A 114 18.71 3.69 -1.26
CA ARG A 114 19.64 3.33 -0.18
C ARG A 114 19.49 4.36 0.93
N GLY A 115 19.38 3.89 2.17
CA GLY A 115 19.35 4.72 3.34
C GLY A 115 20.73 5.25 3.66
N GLU A 116 20.88 6.57 3.73
CA GLU A 116 22.12 7.24 4.13
C GLU A 116 21.84 8.07 5.39
N GLN A 117 22.77 8.06 6.32
CA GLN A 117 22.67 8.86 7.53
C GLN A 117 22.48 10.33 7.16
N CYS A 118 21.48 10.99 7.74
CA CYS A 118 21.23 12.39 7.45
C CYS A 118 22.40 13.26 7.95
N PRO A 119 23.12 13.97 7.08
CA PRO A 119 24.30 14.75 7.48
C PRO A 119 23.96 15.94 8.38
N ARG A 120 22.70 16.43 8.31
CA ARG A 120 22.28 17.58 9.11
C ARG A 120 22.04 17.26 10.58
N CYS A 121 21.58 16.08 10.89
CA CYS A 121 21.28 15.65 12.26
C CYS A 121 22.11 14.44 12.70
N SER A 122 23.06 14.00 11.87
CA SER A 122 23.93 12.86 12.15
C SER A 122 23.16 11.62 12.63
N GLY A 123 21.97 11.36 12.01
CA GLY A 123 21.14 10.22 12.34
C GLY A 123 20.12 10.42 13.49
N GLU A 124 20.22 11.52 14.25
CA GLU A 124 19.35 11.74 15.42
C GLU A 124 17.88 12.09 15.06
N GLY A 125 17.59 12.46 13.80
CA GLY A 125 16.26 12.89 13.37
C GLY A 125 15.83 14.26 13.90
N ARG A 126 16.64 14.87 14.78
CA ARG A 126 16.34 16.13 15.46
C ARG A 126 17.54 17.07 15.36
N THR A 127 17.29 18.39 15.40
CA THR A 127 18.32 19.42 15.40
C THR A 127 17.97 20.50 16.41
N ARG A 128 18.98 21.13 17.02
CA ARG A 128 18.73 22.31 17.85
C ARG A 128 18.42 23.51 16.96
N ALA A 129 17.43 24.29 17.36
CA ALA A 129 17.16 25.57 16.70
C ALA A 129 18.34 26.49 16.85
N LEU A 130 18.80 27.14 15.76
CA LEU A 130 19.83 28.15 15.82
C LEU A 130 19.23 29.48 16.30
N ARG A 131 19.96 30.19 17.15
CA ARG A 131 19.65 31.56 17.54
C ARG A 131 20.03 32.54 16.41
N LYS A 132 19.63 33.78 16.53
CA LYS A 132 20.00 34.82 15.53
C LYS A 132 21.52 35.01 15.34
N ASP A 133 22.28 34.71 16.37
CA ASP A 133 23.76 34.76 16.38
C ASP A 133 24.41 33.48 15.85
N GLY A 134 23.64 32.51 15.36
CA GLY A 134 24.12 31.22 14.83
C GLY A 134 24.42 30.18 15.90
N THR A 135 24.29 30.50 17.19
CA THR A 135 24.56 29.53 18.29
C THR A 135 23.37 28.56 18.47
N PRO A 136 23.63 27.33 18.93
CA PRO A 136 22.56 26.36 19.22
C PRO A 136 21.67 26.85 20.38
N GLY A 137 20.38 26.98 20.11
CA GLY A 137 19.38 27.28 21.13
C GLY A 137 18.97 26.05 21.94
N LYS A 138 18.08 26.26 22.94
CA LYS A 138 17.55 25.18 23.77
C LYS A 138 16.44 24.37 23.08
N ALA A 139 15.74 24.98 22.11
CA ALA A 139 14.61 24.33 21.43
C ALA A 139 15.08 23.25 20.46
N ILE A 140 14.52 22.05 20.62
CA ILE A 140 14.73 20.91 19.73
C ILE A 140 13.64 20.92 18.65
N ARG A 141 14.02 20.74 17.39
CA ARG A 141 13.11 20.69 16.24
C ARG A 141 13.35 19.42 15.43
N ILE A 142 12.32 18.95 14.77
CA ILE A 142 12.42 17.85 13.80
C ILE A 142 13.38 18.30 12.68
N CYS A 143 14.32 17.44 12.32
CA CYS A 143 15.26 17.70 11.22
C CYS A 143 14.49 17.77 9.90
N LYS A 144 14.45 18.94 9.27
CA LYS A 144 13.68 19.14 8.02
C LYS A 144 14.10 18.23 6.87
N PRO A 145 15.42 18.04 6.56
CA PRO A 145 15.85 17.20 5.45
C PRO A 145 15.37 15.75 5.54
N CYS A 146 15.44 15.12 6.71
CA CYS A 146 15.04 13.72 6.90
C CYS A 146 13.62 13.55 7.50
N GLY A 147 12.90 14.65 7.76
CA GLY A 147 11.56 14.60 8.36
C GLY A 147 11.50 13.95 9.74
N GLY A 148 12.62 13.85 10.45
CA GLY A 148 12.71 13.16 11.74
C GLY A 148 13.20 11.72 11.69
N ALA A 149 13.34 11.14 10.49
CA ALA A 149 13.75 9.73 10.34
C ALA A 149 15.24 9.47 10.66
N GLY A 150 16.08 10.51 10.68
CA GLY A 150 17.55 10.35 10.85
C GLY A 150 18.25 9.86 9.59
N VAL A 151 17.50 9.35 8.61
CA VAL A 151 18.01 8.76 7.38
C VAL A 151 17.42 9.49 6.17
N LEU A 152 18.23 9.66 5.12
CA LEU A 152 17.81 10.10 3.80
C LEU A 152 17.78 8.92 2.84
N TYR A 153 16.74 8.81 2.06
CA TYR A 153 16.59 7.73 1.07
C TYR A 153 17.04 8.21 -0.30
N VAL A 154 18.25 7.82 -0.70
CA VAL A 154 18.89 8.29 -1.95
C VAL A 154 18.61 7.28 -3.07
N PRO A 155 18.11 7.71 -4.25
CA PRO A 155 17.85 6.82 -5.37
C PRO A 155 19.12 6.13 -5.88
N THR A 156 19.05 4.83 -6.15
CA THR A 156 20.17 4.02 -6.68
C THR A 156 20.20 3.96 -8.21
N GLY A 157 19.22 4.55 -8.90
CA GLY A 157 19.07 4.46 -10.36
C GLY A 157 18.35 3.20 -10.84
N GLN A 158 18.15 2.19 -10.00
CA GLN A 158 17.34 1.00 -10.35
C GLN A 158 15.86 1.25 -10.11
N VAL A 159 15.01 0.88 -11.09
CA VAL A 159 13.55 1.01 -10.94
C VAL A 159 13.07 0.12 -9.80
N ALA A 160 12.34 0.71 -8.87
CA ALA A 160 11.76 0.04 -7.72
C ALA A 160 10.47 -0.71 -8.07
N GLY A 161 10.03 -1.58 -7.15
CA GLY A 161 8.76 -2.29 -7.21
C GLY A 161 8.75 -3.46 -8.20
N PHE A 162 7.59 -4.10 -8.28
CA PHE A 162 7.39 -5.32 -9.08
C PHE A 162 7.14 -5.05 -10.57
N LYS A 163 7.07 -3.79 -11.01
CA LYS A 163 6.93 -3.37 -12.41
C LYS A 163 5.70 -3.96 -13.12
N ILE A 164 4.64 -4.22 -12.38
CA ILE A 164 3.39 -4.72 -12.95
C ILE A 164 2.85 -3.67 -13.93
N VAL A 165 2.54 -4.08 -15.15
CA VAL A 165 1.97 -3.17 -16.15
C VAL A 165 0.47 -2.99 -15.86
N PRO A 166 -0.01 -1.77 -15.59
CA PRO A 166 -1.44 -1.56 -15.36
C PRO A 166 -2.24 -1.82 -16.64
N ARG A 167 -3.39 -2.47 -16.50
CA ARG A 167 -4.34 -2.64 -17.61
C ARG A 167 -5.14 -1.36 -17.77
N THR A 168 -5.41 -0.85 -18.84
CA THR A 168 -6.29 0.29 -19.17
C THR A 168 -6.83 1.09 -17.96
N THR A 169 -7.97 1.74 -18.05
CA THR A 169 -8.61 2.48 -16.95
C THR A 169 -9.14 1.59 -15.81
N TRP A 170 -9.22 0.28 -16.01
CA TRP A 170 -9.75 -0.65 -15.01
C TRP A 170 -8.85 -0.78 -13.77
N ASP A 171 -7.55 -0.67 -13.97
CA ASP A 171 -6.58 -0.72 -12.88
C ASP A 171 -6.44 0.65 -12.17
N THR A 172 -7.22 1.66 -12.53
CA THR A 172 -7.13 3.00 -11.94
C THR A 172 -8.11 3.19 -10.79
N ALA A 173 -7.69 3.97 -9.81
CA ALA A 173 -8.50 4.46 -8.70
C ALA A 173 -8.26 5.97 -8.51
N SER A 174 -9.09 6.63 -7.70
CA SER A 174 -9.01 8.08 -7.49
C SER A 174 -7.66 8.57 -6.95
N ALA A 175 -6.93 7.72 -6.27
CA ALA A 175 -5.63 8.03 -5.68
C ALA A 175 -4.42 7.46 -6.44
N GLY A 176 -4.66 6.68 -7.51
CA GLY A 176 -3.59 6.02 -8.26
C GLY A 176 -4.05 4.76 -8.97
N PHE A 177 -3.27 3.69 -8.83
CA PHE A 177 -3.65 2.38 -9.37
C PHE A 177 -4.35 1.54 -8.30
N ARG A 178 -5.23 0.64 -8.74
CA ARG A 178 -5.97 -0.25 -7.86
C ARG A 178 -5.06 -1.30 -7.22
N THR A 179 -5.30 -1.54 -5.95
CA THR A 179 -4.61 -2.56 -5.15
C THR A 179 -5.61 -3.35 -4.29
N ASP A 180 -6.88 -3.35 -4.69
CA ASP A 180 -7.91 -4.16 -4.02
C ASP A 180 -7.76 -5.66 -4.38
N LYS A 181 -8.32 -6.51 -3.52
CA LYS A 181 -8.22 -7.96 -3.62
C LYS A 181 -8.62 -8.47 -5.00
N VAL A 182 -9.76 -8.03 -5.53
CA VAL A 182 -10.29 -8.51 -6.81
C VAL A 182 -9.32 -8.18 -7.95
N THR A 183 -8.86 -6.93 -8.02
CA THR A 183 -7.90 -6.50 -9.04
C THR A 183 -6.60 -7.30 -8.98
N LEU A 184 -6.12 -7.65 -7.78
CA LEU A 184 -4.88 -8.41 -7.61
C LEU A 184 -5.07 -9.91 -7.94
N GLU A 185 -6.17 -10.52 -7.53
CA GLU A 185 -6.48 -11.93 -7.83
C GLU A 185 -6.63 -12.17 -9.32
N GLU A 186 -7.31 -11.28 -10.06
CA GLU A 186 -7.43 -11.35 -11.52
C GLU A 186 -6.08 -11.30 -12.27
N ARG A 187 -5.01 -10.87 -11.58
CA ARG A 187 -3.67 -10.74 -12.16
C ARG A 187 -2.74 -11.91 -11.83
N LEU A 188 -3.08 -12.75 -10.86
CA LEU A 188 -2.19 -13.80 -10.34
C LEU A 188 -1.64 -14.73 -11.43
N ASP A 189 -2.45 -15.06 -12.44
CA ASP A 189 -2.03 -15.94 -13.52
C ASP A 189 -1.03 -15.31 -14.50
N GLU A 190 -1.03 -13.98 -14.58
CA GLU A 190 -0.11 -13.21 -15.42
C GLU A 190 1.23 -12.93 -14.73
N LEU A 191 1.24 -12.95 -13.39
CA LEU A 191 2.42 -12.63 -12.59
C LEU A 191 3.38 -13.81 -12.48
N ARG A 192 4.66 -13.50 -12.31
CA ARG A 192 5.74 -14.48 -12.12
C ARG A 192 6.71 -13.99 -11.06
N GLY A 193 7.48 -14.93 -10.50
CA GLY A 193 8.52 -14.64 -9.50
C GLY A 193 7.98 -13.89 -8.29
N ASP A 194 8.76 -12.96 -7.77
CA ASP A 194 8.48 -12.21 -6.54
C ASP A 194 7.16 -11.43 -6.57
N ALA A 195 6.77 -10.94 -7.76
CA ALA A 195 5.49 -10.26 -7.94
C ALA A 195 4.30 -11.18 -7.66
N ARG A 196 4.34 -12.41 -8.17
CA ARG A 196 3.30 -13.42 -7.92
C ARG A 196 3.29 -13.84 -6.46
N GLU A 197 4.47 -14.10 -5.90
CA GLU A 197 4.62 -14.49 -4.51
C GLU A 197 4.06 -13.40 -3.59
N PHE A 198 4.44 -12.15 -3.81
CA PHE A 198 3.94 -11.02 -3.02
C PHE A 198 2.41 -10.90 -3.08
N VAL A 199 1.82 -10.93 -4.28
CA VAL A 199 0.36 -10.79 -4.43
C VAL A 199 -0.38 -11.96 -3.79
N SER A 200 0.11 -13.20 -3.93
CA SER A 200 -0.46 -14.38 -3.30
C SER A 200 -0.40 -14.28 -1.76
N ALA A 201 0.78 -13.97 -1.21
CA ALA A 201 0.96 -13.79 0.22
C ALA A 201 0.10 -12.64 0.78
N TYR A 202 0.01 -11.52 0.04
CA TYR A 202 -0.76 -10.36 0.46
C TYR A 202 -2.28 -10.64 0.46
N THR A 203 -2.81 -11.35 -0.52
CA THR A 203 -4.23 -11.73 -0.55
C THR A 203 -4.57 -12.69 0.58
N ARG A 204 -3.68 -13.65 0.87
CA ARG A 204 -3.84 -14.56 2.01
C ARG A 204 -3.76 -13.82 3.35
N TYR A 205 -2.78 -12.94 3.55
CA TYR A 205 -2.64 -12.11 4.75
C TYR A 205 -3.93 -11.31 5.03
N ASN A 206 -4.51 -10.65 4.02
CA ASN A 206 -5.74 -9.90 4.21
C ASN A 206 -6.96 -10.79 4.49
N ALA A 207 -7.02 -11.99 3.93
CA ALA A 207 -8.07 -12.95 4.25
C ALA A 207 -8.00 -13.37 5.72
N LEU A 208 -6.81 -13.74 6.21
CA LEU A 208 -6.60 -14.10 7.61
C LEU A 208 -6.96 -12.94 8.55
N LYS A 209 -6.49 -11.74 8.24
CA LYS A 209 -6.83 -10.54 9.01
C LYS A 209 -8.34 -10.30 9.09
N THR A 210 -9.06 -10.52 7.99
CA THR A 210 -10.52 -10.41 7.98
C THR A 210 -11.17 -11.51 8.83
N TYR A 211 -10.68 -12.74 8.75
CA TYR A 211 -11.21 -13.85 9.56
C TYR A 211 -11.01 -13.62 11.05
N ILE A 212 -9.83 -13.21 11.48
CA ILE A 212 -9.55 -12.91 12.88
C ILE A 212 -10.48 -11.80 13.37
N ASN A 213 -10.54 -10.67 12.69
CA ASN A 213 -11.33 -9.53 13.13
C ASN A 213 -12.85 -9.76 13.10
N THR A 214 -13.35 -10.61 12.19
CA THR A 214 -14.80 -10.78 12.00
C THR A 214 -15.36 -11.94 12.78
N PHE A 215 -14.61 -13.04 12.90
CA PHE A 215 -15.15 -14.30 13.46
C PHE A 215 -14.54 -14.68 14.80
N VAL A 216 -13.45 -14.04 15.20
CA VAL A 216 -12.75 -14.37 16.43
C VAL A 216 -12.85 -13.26 17.47
N GLU A 217 -12.86 -12.00 17.05
CA GLU A 217 -12.93 -10.82 17.92
C GLU A 217 -14.33 -10.15 17.90
N GLY A 218 -15.21 -10.50 16.97
CA GLY A 218 -16.60 -10.04 16.88
C GLY A 218 -17.52 -10.98 17.65
#